data_964157fd5b5b285771ae3bd82ce26a3f
#
_entry.id   964157fd5b5b285771ae3bd82ce26a3f
#
_cell.length_a   1.000
_cell.length_b   1.000
_cell.length_c   1.000
_cell.angle_alpha   90.00
_cell.angle_beta   90.00
_cell.angle_gamma   90.00
#
_symmetry.space_group_name_H-M   'P 1'
#
loop_
_entity.id
_entity.type
_entity.pdbx_description
1 polymer ?
#
loop_
_entity_poly.entity_id
_entity_poly.type
_entity_poly.pdbx_seq_one_letter_code
_entity_poly.pdbx_strand_id
1 'polypeptide(L)'
;AKDDHRIIQSIKELFIDLYANACEETAWYADHEYMNAVEMDISSFKRLFHYQHIVAGRNLADESSDKSGLLGRDMVYIAAQEDNWKTLMQELPDRIVQPIQSMNLQEKVREASVESLNKAIDEISKTNGGQAGTIAIDMDVSEGAITSLLRDITHAKFQTGDYFLSESSQGLGYSNLIYIHLQLLKFKKTIDPLIVNFFVIEEPESHMHPQMQNVFAQYLFKYYEEGLMQGVLTTHSHEVVRRASISQLRVLRQLSPFQCKLFDLHEFYDSLNTDENKNLLDFYDWFYTINFPDIVFADKIILYEGDTERMLIKKVLYSAELEGLRNQYVSFVQVGGAYGYNYRPIIDFLNIKSVFITDLDYKKDATTESEILESYSTNTTIKKFANSVLPEDSFTVQTLYDWKEKSNLIVINGTICLAFQGREDGLARTLEEAMLAKHYNVTVLDEQPQSEWKKRREEDGLRFVIPRSEMCSIRSIVSHTAESKTDFMYSVILNDLAEAMLPDYIKEALLWLMK
;
A
#
# COMPACT_ATOMS: atom_id res chain seq x y z
N ALA A 1 -3.22 10.05 39.30
CA ALA A 1 -2.96 9.32 38.01
C ALA A 1 -3.99 9.63 36.91
N LYS A 2 -5.32 9.67 37.20
CA LYS A 2 -6.34 10.05 36.19
C LYS A 2 -6.34 11.54 35.86
N ASP A 3 -6.06 12.39 36.85
CA ASP A 3 -6.01 13.84 36.65
C ASP A 3 -4.74 14.27 35.92
N ASP A 4 -3.63 13.58 36.13
CA ASP A 4 -2.37 13.85 35.42
C ASP A 4 -2.50 13.61 33.90
N HIS A 5 -3.23 12.56 33.50
CA HIS A 5 -3.49 12.28 32.09
C HIS A 5 -4.33 13.37 31.40
N ARG A 6 -5.33 13.93 32.07
CA ARG A 6 -6.16 15.02 31.53
C ARG A 6 -5.36 16.31 31.39
N ILE A 7 -4.54 16.63 32.38
CA ILE A 7 -3.65 17.81 32.33
C ILE A 7 -2.66 17.69 31.18
N ILE A 8 -2.01 16.54 31.01
CA ILE A 8 -1.09 16.28 29.91
C ILE A 8 -1.81 16.39 28.55
N GLN A 9 -3.02 15.87 28.45
CA GLN A 9 -3.82 15.96 27.21
C GLN A 9 -4.16 17.42 26.88
N SER A 10 -4.64 18.19 27.86
CA SER A 10 -4.97 19.62 27.67
C SER A 10 -3.74 20.46 27.32
N ILE A 11 -2.57 20.15 27.90
CA ILE A 11 -1.32 20.82 27.55
C ILE A 11 -0.89 20.48 26.12
N LYS A 12 -1.06 19.24 25.69
CA LYS A 12 -0.78 18.84 24.30
C LYS A 12 -1.71 19.52 23.29
N GLU A 13 -2.99 19.58 23.56
CA GLU A 13 -3.98 20.28 22.73
C GLU A 13 -3.68 21.77 22.63
N LEU A 14 -3.36 22.42 23.76
CA LEU A 14 -2.95 23.81 23.78
C LEU A 14 -1.64 24.05 23.02
N PHE A 15 -0.68 23.12 23.12
CA PHE A 15 0.60 23.23 22.41
C PHE A 15 0.42 23.06 20.90
N ILE A 16 -0.42 22.13 20.46
CA ILE A 16 -0.77 21.95 19.05
C ILE A 16 -1.47 23.19 18.50
N ASP A 17 -2.42 23.75 19.25
CA ASP A 17 -3.18 24.93 18.84
C ASP A 17 -2.28 26.18 18.78
N LEU A 18 -1.40 26.37 19.76
CA LEU A 18 -0.39 27.42 19.75
C LEU A 18 0.62 27.27 18.59
N TYR A 19 1.05 26.03 18.32
CA TYR A 19 1.96 25.73 17.21
C TYR A 19 1.30 26.02 15.86
N ALA A 20 0.06 25.55 15.67
CA ALA A 20 -0.69 25.76 14.42
C ALA A 20 -1.00 27.25 14.15
N ASN A 21 -1.20 28.05 15.20
CA ASN A 21 -1.56 29.47 15.08
C ASN A 21 -0.38 30.43 15.18
N ALA A 22 0.80 29.98 15.66
CA ALA A 22 1.99 30.82 15.88
C ALA A 22 3.15 30.51 14.91
N CYS A 23 2.98 29.56 13.97
CA CYS A 23 4.00 29.28 12.98
C CYS A 23 4.02 30.35 11.89
N GLU A 24 5.11 31.08 11.80
CA GLU A 24 5.41 31.95 10.68
C GLU A 24 6.21 31.18 9.64
N GLU A 25 5.73 31.18 8.38
CA GLU A 25 6.45 30.56 7.27
C GLU A 25 7.60 31.47 6.86
N THR A 26 8.85 31.01 6.93
CA THR A 26 10.02 31.69 6.41
C THR A 26 10.75 30.84 5.38
N ALA A 27 11.26 31.46 4.33
CA ALA A 27 12.07 30.80 3.31
C ALA A 27 13.50 31.29 3.37
N TRP A 28 14.46 30.39 3.28
CA TRP A 28 15.88 30.70 3.32
C TRP A 28 16.60 30.07 2.14
N TYR A 29 17.46 30.80 1.49
CA TYR A 29 18.43 30.28 0.53
C TYR A 29 19.75 29.99 1.26
N ALA A 30 20.27 28.78 1.13
CA ALA A 30 21.52 28.36 1.74
C ALA A 30 22.35 27.52 0.77
N ASP A 31 23.65 27.36 1.03
CA ASP A 31 24.47 26.37 0.37
C ASP A 31 24.11 24.93 0.85
N HIS A 32 24.74 23.91 0.25
CA HIS A 32 24.48 22.50 0.56
C HIS A 32 24.87 22.09 2.00
N GLU A 33 25.66 22.91 2.70
CA GLU A 33 26.05 22.71 4.10
C GLU A 33 25.17 23.52 5.07
N TYR A 34 24.11 24.17 4.56
CA TYR A 34 23.22 25.09 5.29
C TYR A 34 23.98 26.28 5.95
N MET A 35 25.19 26.57 5.44
CA MET A 35 25.94 27.75 5.81
C MET A 35 25.52 28.91 4.90
N ASN A 36 25.83 30.14 5.31
CA ASN A 36 25.51 31.33 4.53
C ASN A 36 24.01 31.49 4.17
N ALA A 37 23.12 31.08 5.08
CA ALA A 37 21.69 31.20 4.87
C ALA A 37 21.25 32.64 4.76
N VAL A 38 20.51 32.97 3.70
CA VAL A 38 19.93 34.30 3.45
C VAL A 38 18.43 34.19 3.39
N GLU A 39 17.71 35.03 4.12
CA GLU A 39 16.25 35.04 4.10
C GLU A 39 15.73 35.50 2.74
N MET A 40 14.74 34.79 2.22
CA MET A 40 14.09 35.06 0.96
C MET A 40 12.62 35.39 1.20
N ASP A 41 12.08 36.33 0.42
CA ASP A 41 10.64 36.57 0.41
C ASP A 41 9.86 35.32 -0.04
N ILE A 42 8.86 34.93 0.75
CA ILE A 42 8.04 33.74 0.52
C ILE A 42 7.36 33.76 -0.84
N SER A 43 6.92 34.93 -1.32
CA SER A 43 6.27 35.04 -2.63
C SER A 43 7.25 34.73 -3.76
N SER A 44 8.50 35.15 -3.61
CA SER A 44 9.59 34.84 -4.54
C SER A 44 9.97 33.37 -4.50
N PHE A 45 10.00 32.76 -3.31
CA PHE A 45 10.20 31.32 -3.17
C PHE A 45 9.06 30.52 -3.85
N LYS A 46 7.81 30.88 -3.59
CA LYS A 46 6.65 30.20 -4.20
C LYS A 46 6.64 30.28 -5.74
N ARG A 47 7.23 31.31 -6.34
CA ARG A 47 7.37 31.43 -7.82
C ARG A 47 8.35 30.44 -8.44
N LEU A 48 9.25 29.84 -7.65
CA LEU A 48 10.16 28.79 -8.13
C LEU A 48 9.44 27.46 -8.40
N PHE A 49 8.19 27.34 -7.99
CA PHE A 49 7.41 26.14 -8.10
C PHE A 49 6.12 26.37 -8.88
N HIS A 50 5.90 25.55 -9.90
CA HIS A 50 4.59 25.31 -10.45
C HIS A 50 4.00 24.08 -9.75
N TYR A 51 3.05 24.30 -8.85
CA TYR A 51 2.54 23.28 -7.93
C TYR A 51 1.07 23.01 -8.15
N GLN A 52 0.71 21.73 -8.24
CA GLN A 52 -0.66 21.24 -8.28
C GLN A 52 -0.85 20.11 -7.27
N HIS A 53 -1.93 20.18 -6.48
CA HIS A 53 -2.26 19.17 -5.49
C HIS A 53 -3.69 18.67 -5.72
N ILE A 54 -3.85 17.36 -5.82
CA ILE A 54 -5.13 16.66 -5.86
C ILE A 54 -5.29 15.93 -4.54
N VAL A 55 -6.20 16.41 -3.69
CA VAL A 55 -6.49 15.85 -2.36
C VAL A 55 -7.34 14.58 -2.47
N ALA A 56 -7.23 13.68 -1.47
CA ALA A 56 -8.02 12.45 -1.40
C ALA A 56 -9.53 12.72 -1.29
N GLY A 57 -9.92 13.72 -0.50
CA GLY A 57 -11.32 14.13 -0.26
C GLY A 57 -11.94 14.88 -1.45
N ARG A 58 -11.93 14.29 -2.65
CA ARG A 58 -12.53 14.87 -3.85
C ARG A 58 -14.03 14.76 -3.78
N ASN A 59 -14.70 15.89 -3.63
CA ASN A 59 -16.17 15.96 -3.60
C ASN A 59 -16.76 15.81 -5.03
N LEU A 60 -16.52 14.65 -5.66
CA LEU A 60 -17.04 14.35 -7.01
C LEU A 60 -18.52 13.96 -7.01
N ALA A 61 -19.10 13.70 -5.84
CA ALA A 61 -20.44 13.13 -5.68
C ALA A 61 -21.41 13.93 -4.80
N ASP A 62 -21.04 15.13 -4.37
CA ASP A 62 -21.98 15.93 -3.59
C ASP A 62 -23.15 16.39 -4.47
N GLU A 63 -24.34 15.99 -4.09
CA GLU A 63 -25.63 16.35 -4.71
C GLU A 63 -25.95 17.87 -4.66
N SER A 64 -25.04 18.69 -4.12
CA SER A 64 -25.18 20.13 -4.15
C SER A 64 -25.08 20.62 -5.61
N SER A 65 -26.12 21.29 -6.04
CA SER A 65 -26.36 21.79 -7.41
C SER A 65 -25.24 22.62 -8.04
N ASP A 66 -24.23 23.02 -7.30
CA ASP A 66 -23.11 23.85 -7.77
C ASP A 66 -21.91 23.04 -8.34
N LYS A 67 -21.89 21.72 -8.19
CA LYS A 67 -20.74 20.88 -8.60
C LYS A 67 -21.02 19.98 -9.82
N SER A 68 -22.25 19.93 -10.30
CA SER A 68 -22.58 19.32 -11.59
C SER A 68 -21.94 20.17 -12.69
N GLY A 69 -20.92 19.60 -13.36
CA GLY A 69 -20.20 20.28 -14.44
C GLY A 69 -18.73 20.57 -14.14
N LEU A 70 -18.15 19.97 -13.08
CA LEU A 70 -16.73 20.12 -12.78
C LEU A 70 -15.86 19.63 -13.94
N LEU A 71 -16.17 18.47 -14.50
CA LEU A 71 -15.46 17.91 -15.65
C LEU A 71 -15.65 18.79 -16.90
N GLY A 72 -16.87 19.28 -17.15
CA GLY A 72 -17.16 20.18 -18.24
C GLY A 72 -16.35 21.48 -18.16
N ARG A 73 -16.23 22.07 -16.99
CA ARG A 73 -15.42 23.28 -16.74
C ARG A 73 -13.93 23.05 -17.04
N ASP A 74 -13.38 21.93 -16.57
CA ASP A 74 -11.97 21.60 -16.83
C ASP A 74 -11.71 21.29 -18.31
N MET A 75 -12.65 20.64 -18.99
CA MET A 75 -12.57 20.42 -20.44
C MET A 75 -12.54 21.74 -21.22
N VAL A 76 -13.41 22.70 -20.87
CA VAL A 76 -13.39 24.05 -21.47
C VAL A 76 -12.09 24.77 -21.17
N TYR A 77 -11.57 24.70 -19.95
CA TYR A 77 -10.30 25.30 -19.59
C TYR A 77 -9.13 24.77 -20.43
N ILE A 78 -9.08 23.44 -20.63
CA ILE A 78 -8.04 22.79 -21.44
C ILE A 78 -8.20 23.20 -22.92
N ALA A 79 -9.42 23.19 -23.43
CA ALA A 79 -9.72 23.58 -24.81
C ALA A 79 -9.37 25.06 -25.07
N ALA A 80 -9.59 25.94 -24.10
CA ALA A 80 -9.27 27.38 -24.22
C ALA A 80 -7.78 27.68 -24.44
N GLN A 81 -6.90 26.71 -24.20
CA GLN A 81 -5.46 26.86 -24.44
C GLN A 81 -5.03 26.42 -25.85
N GLU A 82 -5.93 25.79 -26.62
CA GLU A 82 -5.67 25.39 -28.00
C GLU A 82 -5.84 26.55 -28.97
N ASP A 83 -5.00 26.59 -30.01
CA ASP A 83 -5.03 27.70 -30.99
C ASP A 83 -6.36 27.76 -31.76
N ASN A 84 -6.98 26.63 -32.07
CA ASN A 84 -8.30 26.58 -32.67
C ASN A 84 -9.39 27.21 -31.78
N TRP A 85 -9.29 27.04 -30.48
CA TRP A 85 -10.19 27.69 -29.52
C TRP A 85 -9.97 29.20 -29.48
N LYS A 86 -8.70 29.65 -29.45
CA LYS A 86 -8.38 31.08 -29.50
C LYS A 86 -8.97 31.74 -30.76
N THR A 87 -8.86 31.09 -31.91
CA THR A 87 -9.45 31.58 -33.14
C THR A 87 -10.97 31.67 -33.03
N LEU A 88 -11.62 30.62 -32.50
CA LEU A 88 -13.07 30.61 -32.27
C LEU A 88 -13.48 31.75 -31.31
N MET A 89 -12.74 31.97 -30.23
CA MET A 89 -13.01 33.02 -29.25
C MET A 89 -12.81 34.42 -29.77
N GLN A 90 -11.95 34.62 -30.76
CA GLN A 90 -11.84 35.91 -31.47
C GLN A 90 -13.06 36.23 -32.32
N GLU A 91 -13.71 35.21 -32.89
CA GLU A 91 -14.91 35.39 -33.72
C GLU A 91 -16.24 35.43 -32.93
N LEU A 92 -16.30 34.77 -31.77
CA LEU A 92 -17.51 34.64 -30.94
C LEU A 92 -18.03 35.98 -30.40
N PRO A 93 -17.21 36.92 -29.92
CA PRO A 93 -17.70 38.20 -29.45
C PRO A 93 -18.53 38.94 -30.51
N ASP A 94 -18.07 39.03 -31.75
CA ASP A 94 -18.79 39.67 -32.80
C ASP A 94 -20.14 39.01 -33.11
N ARG A 95 -20.21 37.69 -32.99
CA ARG A 95 -21.45 36.90 -33.23
C ARG A 95 -22.42 36.92 -32.04
N ILE A 96 -21.95 37.14 -30.81
CA ILE A 96 -22.78 37.16 -29.61
C ILE A 96 -23.13 38.59 -29.22
N VAL A 97 -22.18 39.53 -29.27
CA VAL A 97 -22.37 40.92 -28.82
C VAL A 97 -23.41 41.63 -29.67
N GLN A 98 -23.34 41.49 -31.02
CA GLN A 98 -24.31 42.14 -31.91
C GLN A 98 -25.78 41.71 -31.66
N PRO A 99 -26.11 40.41 -31.53
CA PRO A 99 -27.45 40.00 -31.14
C PRO A 99 -27.88 40.50 -29.76
N ILE A 100 -26.98 40.44 -28.75
CA ILE A 100 -27.26 40.93 -27.39
C ILE A 100 -27.53 42.43 -27.40
N GLN A 101 -26.74 43.23 -28.12
CA GLN A 101 -26.93 44.65 -28.25
C GLN A 101 -28.24 44.98 -29.03
N SER A 102 -28.54 44.22 -30.08
CA SER A 102 -29.78 44.40 -30.85
C SER A 102 -31.05 44.04 -30.07
N MET A 103 -30.96 43.18 -29.05
CA MET A 103 -32.09 42.84 -28.18
C MET A 103 -32.36 43.91 -27.12
N ASN A 104 -31.54 44.99 -27.02
CA ASN A 104 -31.63 45.98 -25.95
C ASN A 104 -31.71 45.34 -24.57
N LEU A 105 -30.94 44.24 -24.37
CA LEU A 105 -31.00 43.44 -23.15
C LEU A 105 -30.57 44.27 -21.94
N GLN A 106 -29.59 45.14 -22.14
CA GLN A 106 -29.08 46.05 -21.12
C GLN A 106 -30.18 47.01 -20.63
N GLU A 107 -31.02 47.54 -21.54
CA GLU A 107 -32.13 48.42 -21.20
C GLU A 107 -33.29 47.67 -20.53
N LYS A 108 -33.60 46.45 -20.97
CA LYS A 108 -34.59 45.58 -20.33
C LYS A 108 -34.17 45.12 -18.92
N VAL A 109 -32.91 44.77 -18.73
CA VAL A 109 -32.38 44.42 -17.40
C VAL A 109 -32.37 45.64 -16.52
N ARG A 110 -32.02 46.81 -17.06
CA ARG A 110 -32.08 48.07 -16.35
C ARG A 110 -33.52 48.41 -15.93
N GLU A 111 -34.47 48.33 -16.86
CA GLU A 111 -35.89 48.56 -16.54
C GLU A 111 -36.44 47.61 -15.47
N ALA A 112 -36.13 46.31 -15.59
CA ALA A 112 -36.57 45.31 -14.62
C ALA A 112 -35.88 45.45 -13.23
N SER A 113 -34.64 45.92 -13.21
CA SER A 113 -33.86 46.06 -11.96
C SER A 113 -34.16 47.40 -11.27
N VAL A 114 -34.42 48.45 -12.02
CA VAL A 114 -34.55 49.82 -11.53
C VAL A 114 -35.83 50.02 -10.69
N GLU A 115 -36.90 49.27 -10.95
CA GLU A 115 -38.12 49.40 -10.16
C GLU A 115 -37.93 48.94 -8.69
N SER A 116 -37.06 47.95 -8.45
CA SER A 116 -36.71 47.48 -7.11
C SER A 116 -35.63 48.31 -6.43
N LEU A 117 -34.70 48.90 -7.22
CA LEU A 117 -33.58 49.67 -6.72
C LEU A 117 -33.83 51.17 -6.60
N ASN A 118 -34.84 51.73 -7.33
CA ASN A 118 -35.14 53.16 -7.30
C ASN A 118 -35.44 53.68 -5.90
N LYS A 119 -36.16 52.90 -5.08
CA LYS A 119 -36.41 53.31 -3.68
C LYS A 119 -35.13 53.41 -2.86
N ALA A 120 -34.22 52.43 -3.03
CA ALA A 120 -32.94 52.44 -2.33
C ALA A 120 -32.01 53.54 -2.83
N ILE A 121 -32.00 53.80 -4.13
CA ILE A 121 -31.22 54.88 -4.76
C ILE A 121 -31.73 56.27 -4.31
N ASP A 122 -33.06 56.46 -4.24
CA ASP A 122 -33.69 57.68 -3.72
C ASP A 122 -33.39 57.90 -2.24
N GLU A 123 -33.37 56.86 -1.43
CA GLU A 123 -32.99 56.96 -0.01
C GLU A 123 -31.53 57.32 0.16
N ILE A 124 -30.62 56.67 -0.63
CA ILE A 124 -29.19 56.98 -0.62
C ILE A 124 -28.92 58.43 -1.11
N SER A 125 -29.63 58.87 -2.13
CA SER A 125 -29.54 60.26 -2.62
C SER A 125 -29.94 61.30 -1.58
N LYS A 126 -30.98 61.02 -0.78
CA LYS A 126 -31.44 61.88 0.34
C LYS A 126 -30.43 61.94 1.47
N THR A 127 -29.73 60.83 1.77
CA THR A 127 -28.71 60.79 2.84
C THR A 127 -27.41 61.52 2.45
N ASN A 128 -27.12 61.74 1.17
CA ASN A 128 -25.92 62.38 0.68
C ASN A 128 -26.16 63.80 0.16
N GLY A 129 -27.18 64.50 0.64
CA GLY A 129 -27.45 65.90 0.29
C GLY A 129 -27.84 66.14 -1.18
N GLY A 130 -28.34 65.12 -1.86
CA GLY A 130 -28.76 65.19 -3.26
C GLY A 130 -27.68 65.17 -4.33
N GLN A 131 -26.42 64.91 -3.93
CA GLN A 131 -25.25 64.88 -4.84
C GLN A 131 -24.79 63.43 -5.19
N ALA A 132 -25.57 62.41 -4.88
CA ALA A 132 -25.21 61.05 -5.29
C ALA A 132 -25.40 60.90 -6.80
N GLY A 133 -24.40 60.36 -7.46
CA GLY A 133 -24.48 59.98 -8.87
C GLY A 133 -25.52 58.84 -9.04
N THR A 134 -26.06 58.72 -10.25
CA THR A 134 -27.00 57.66 -10.60
C THR A 134 -26.22 56.32 -10.76
N ILE A 135 -26.68 55.27 -10.10
CA ILE A 135 -26.13 53.94 -10.29
C ILE A 135 -26.67 53.41 -11.65
N ALA A 136 -25.77 53.06 -12.55
CA ALA A 136 -26.15 52.44 -13.82
C ALA A 136 -25.62 51.00 -13.84
N ILE A 137 -26.42 50.10 -14.38
CA ILE A 137 -26.00 48.70 -14.65
C ILE A 137 -25.38 48.71 -16.04
N ASP A 138 -24.11 48.29 -16.10
CA ASP A 138 -23.40 48.05 -17.35
C ASP A 138 -23.12 46.56 -17.56
N MET A 139 -23.21 46.08 -18.76
CA MET A 139 -22.95 44.68 -19.11
C MET A 139 -21.67 44.63 -19.98
N ASP A 140 -20.59 44.14 -19.36
CA ASP A 140 -19.35 43.88 -20.09
C ASP A 140 -19.39 42.50 -20.76
N VAL A 141 -19.32 42.48 -22.09
CA VAL A 141 -19.27 41.27 -22.92
C VAL A 141 -17.87 41.13 -23.49
N SER A 142 -16.91 40.87 -22.58
CA SER A 142 -15.53 40.60 -22.93
C SER A 142 -15.30 39.12 -23.25
N GLU A 143 -14.16 38.81 -23.89
CA GLU A 143 -13.71 37.43 -24.12
C GLU A 143 -13.70 36.60 -22.83
N GLY A 144 -13.27 37.20 -21.73
CA GLY A 144 -13.25 36.58 -20.40
C GLY A 144 -14.66 36.25 -19.89
N ALA A 145 -15.65 37.17 -20.09
CA ALA A 145 -17.05 36.95 -19.74
C ALA A 145 -17.69 35.82 -20.55
N ILE A 146 -17.41 35.78 -21.86
CA ILE A 146 -17.88 34.69 -22.73
C ILE A 146 -17.27 33.35 -22.33
N THR A 147 -15.98 33.29 -22.09
CA THR A 147 -15.29 32.07 -21.62
C THR A 147 -15.86 31.58 -20.29
N SER A 148 -16.15 32.49 -19.37
CA SER A 148 -16.79 32.16 -18.07
C SER A 148 -18.19 31.61 -18.27
N LEU A 149 -18.99 32.24 -19.14
CA LEU A 149 -20.34 31.76 -19.47
C LEU A 149 -20.29 30.34 -20.06
N LEU A 150 -19.41 30.13 -21.06
CA LEU A 150 -19.24 28.80 -21.70
C LEU A 150 -18.83 27.75 -20.66
N ARG A 151 -17.97 28.10 -19.73
CA ARG A 151 -17.55 27.21 -18.63
C ARG A 151 -18.72 26.82 -17.73
N ASP A 152 -19.60 27.78 -17.43
CA ASP A 152 -20.73 27.56 -16.52
C ASP A 152 -21.88 26.77 -17.16
N ILE A 153 -22.08 26.89 -18.49
CA ILE A 153 -23.12 26.15 -19.21
C ILE A 153 -22.64 24.82 -19.80
N THR A 154 -21.34 24.54 -19.77
CA THR A 154 -20.78 23.29 -20.33
C THR A 154 -20.83 22.18 -19.29
N HIS A 155 -21.52 21.11 -19.60
CA HIS A 155 -21.60 19.90 -18.79
C HIS A 155 -21.04 18.74 -19.57
N ALA A 156 -20.19 17.93 -18.91
CA ALA A 156 -19.74 16.67 -19.49
C ALA A 156 -20.90 15.68 -19.57
N LYS A 157 -21.03 15.00 -20.69
CA LYS A 157 -21.98 13.89 -20.88
C LYS A 157 -21.24 12.67 -21.38
N PHE A 158 -21.60 11.51 -20.85
CA PHE A 158 -21.04 10.24 -21.27
C PHE A 158 -21.94 9.60 -22.31
N GLN A 159 -21.40 9.35 -23.50
CA GLN A 159 -22.13 8.66 -24.56
C GLN A 159 -21.95 7.14 -24.42
N THR A 160 -23.05 6.43 -24.25
CA THR A 160 -23.11 4.96 -24.25
C THR A 160 -24.10 4.53 -25.32
N GLY A 161 -23.60 4.11 -26.48
CA GLY A 161 -24.43 3.91 -27.67
C GLY A 161 -25.12 5.21 -28.09
N ASP A 162 -26.43 5.19 -28.16
CA ASP A 162 -27.25 6.36 -28.51
C ASP A 162 -27.69 7.21 -27.31
N TYR A 163 -27.29 6.85 -26.11
CA TYR A 163 -27.69 7.53 -24.87
C TYR A 163 -26.60 8.46 -24.35
N PHE A 164 -27.02 9.62 -23.84
CA PHE A 164 -26.16 10.57 -23.16
C PHE A 164 -26.51 10.59 -21.67
N LEU A 165 -25.57 10.14 -20.84
CA LEU A 165 -25.69 10.10 -19.40
C LEU A 165 -25.04 11.35 -18.79
N SER A 166 -25.64 11.89 -17.72
CA SER A 166 -25.04 12.99 -16.96
C SER A 166 -23.77 12.56 -16.24
N GLU A 167 -22.94 13.52 -15.86
CA GLU A 167 -21.74 13.31 -15.04
C GLU A 167 -22.06 12.55 -13.75
N SER A 168 -23.18 12.89 -13.09
CA SER A 168 -23.65 12.24 -11.86
C SER A 168 -24.15 10.80 -12.04
N SER A 169 -24.37 10.36 -13.27
CA SER A 169 -24.81 8.98 -13.57
C SER A 169 -23.66 7.98 -13.64
N GLN A 170 -22.42 8.44 -13.59
CA GLN A 170 -21.24 7.59 -13.60
C GLN A 170 -20.82 7.18 -12.19
N GLY A 171 -20.24 5.98 -12.06
CA GLY A 171 -19.65 5.56 -10.79
C GLY A 171 -18.46 6.45 -10.40
N LEU A 172 -18.31 6.70 -9.11
CA LEU A 172 -17.28 7.58 -8.54
C LEU A 172 -15.86 7.26 -9.02
N GLY A 173 -15.52 5.98 -9.16
CA GLY A 173 -14.19 5.57 -9.61
C GLY A 173 -13.87 6.01 -11.03
N TYR A 174 -14.86 5.97 -11.93
CA TYR A 174 -14.67 6.42 -13.31
C TYR A 174 -14.59 7.94 -13.41
N SER A 175 -15.45 8.65 -12.67
CA SER A 175 -15.39 10.11 -12.58
C SER A 175 -14.06 10.59 -11.99
N ASN A 176 -13.56 9.91 -10.98
CA ASN A 176 -12.25 10.19 -10.38
C ASN A 176 -11.10 10.01 -11.39
N LEU A 177 -11.12 8.91 -12.16
CA LEU A 177 -10.13 8.65 -13.21
C LEU A 177 -10.08 9.78 -14.23
N ILE A 178 -11.25 10.21 -14.73
CA ILE A 178 -11.34 11.30 -15.72
C ILE A 178 -10.87 12.61 -15.11
N TYR A 179 -11.28 12.92 -13.88
CA TYR A 179 -10.86 14.13 -13.19
C TYR A 179 -9.33 14.22 -13.07
N ILE A 180 -8.69 13.17 -12.56
CA ILE A 180 -7.22 13.14 -12.42
C ILE A 180 -6.56 13.31 -13.80
N HIS A 181 -7.08 12.64 -14.82
CA HIS A 181 -6.56 12.76 -16.18
C HIS A 181 -6.64 14.20 -16.72
N LEU A 182 -7.77 14.87 -16.52
CA LEU A 182 -7.93 16.27 -16.93
C LEU A 182 -6.98 17.20 -16.15
N GLN A 183 -6.80 16.98 -14.84
CA GLN A 183 -5.85 17.77 -14.04
C GLN A 183 -4.39 17.56 -14.51
N LEU A 184 -4.01 16.33 -14.84
CA LEU A 184 -2.68 16.04 -15.42
C LEU A 184 -2.49 16.72 -16.78
N LEU A 185 -3.48 16.65 -17.67
CA LEU A 185 -3.42 17.34 -18.95
C LEU A 185 -3.30 18.86 -18.80
N LYS A 186 -4.07 19.43 -17.88
CA LYS A 186 -4.02 20.86 -17.57
C LYS A 186 -2.64 21.26 -17.06
N PHE A 187 -2.09 20.50 -16.11
CA PHE A 187 -0.76 20.74 -15.58
C PHE A 187 0.33 20.62 -16.64
N LYS A 188 0.27 19.58 -17.49
CA LYS A 188 1.24 19.37 -18.57
C LYS A 188 1.29 20.54 -19.56
N LYS A 189 0.15 21.20 -19.82
CA LYS A 189 0.09 22.37 -20.71
C LYS A 189 0.68 23.65 -20.11
N THR A 190 0.83 23.71 -18.80
CA THR A 190 1.34 24.87 -18.06
C THR A 190 2.75 24.64 -17.50
N ILE A 191 3.43 23.57 -17.88
CA ILE A 191 4.82 23.28 -17.48
C ILE A 191 5.74 24.41 -17.97
N ASP A 192 6.51 24.95 -17.03
CA ASP A 192 7.59 25.88 -17.30
C ASP A 192 8.93 25.17 -17.01
N PRO A 193 9.81 24.99 -18.03
CA PRO A 193 11.08 24.30 -17.85
C PRO A 193 12.09 25.08 -16.99
N LEU A 194 11.82 26.33 -16.64
CA LEU A 194 12.71 27.18 -15.83
C LEU A 194 12.44 27.09 -14.32
N ILE A 195 11.35 26.42 -13.93
CA ILE A 195 10.96 26.26 -12.53
C ILE A 195 10.66 24.80 -12.21
N VAL A 196 10.55 24.49 -10.93
CA VAL A 196 10.21 23.13 -10.48
C VAL A 196 8.72 22.88 -10.70
N ASN A 197 8.40 21.95 -11.60
CA ASN A 197 7.04 21.52 -11.85
C ASN A 197 6.72 20.33 -10.95
N PHE A 198 5.88 20.52 -9.92
CA PHE A 198 5.62 19.56 -8.88
C PHE A 198 4.15 19.21 -8.75
N PHE A 199 3.80 17.94 -8.98
CA PHE A 199 2.44 17.43 -8.96
C PHE A 199 2.23 16.42 -7.85
N VAL A 200 1.26 16.66 -6.97
CA VAL A 200 0.95 15.80 -5.84
C VAL A 200 -0.45 15.20 -5.99
N ILE A 201 -0.57 13.90 -5.79
CA ILE A 201 -1.86 13.21 -5.83
C ILE A 201 -2.00 12.37 -4.56
N GLU A 202 -3.07 12.61 -3.81
CA GLU A 202 -3.45 11.77 -2.68
C GLU A 202 -4.42 10.69 -3.13
N GLU A 203 -4.11 9.45 -2.76
CA GLU A 203 -4.95 8.26 -2.96
C GLU A 203 -5.67 8.24 -4.32
N PRO A 204 -4.91 8.23 -5.46
CA PRO A 204 -5.53 8.28 -6.78
C PRO A 204 -6.49 7.13 -7.07
N GLU A 205 -6.32 6.02 -6.37
CA GLU A 205 -7.13 4.81 -6.48
C GLU A 205 -8.49 4.86 -5.78
N SER A 206 -8.80 5.94 -5.05
CA SER A 206 -10.04 6.07 -4.28
C SER A 206 -11.28 5.79 -5.14
N HIS A 207 -12.16 4.91 -4.62
CA HIS A 207 -13.40 4.46 -5.29
C HIS A 207 -13.21 3.62 -6.58
N MET A 208 -11.96 3.24 -6.93
CA MET A 208 -11.70 2.41 -8.11
C MET A 208 -11.70 0.92 -7.78
N HIS A 209 -12.24 0.11 -8.67
CA HIS A 209 -12.10 -1.34 -8.59
C HIS A 209 -10.62 -1.74 -8.77
N PRO A 210 -10.08 -2.77 -8.06
CA PRO A 210 -8.66 -3.15 -8.13
C PRO A 210 -8.11 -3.32 -9.56
N GLN A 211 -8.88 -3.92 -10.47
CA GLN A 211 -8.47 -4.05 -11.87
C GLN A 211 -8.30 -2.70 -12.57
N MET A 212 -9.15 -1.72 -12.24
CA MET A 212 -9.04 -0.35 -12.77
C MET A 212 -7.82 0.35 -12.16
N GLN A 213 -7.53 0.12 -10.88
CA GLN A 213 -6.35 0.70 -10.22
C GLN A 213 -5.05 0.32 -10.92
N ASN A 214 -4.93 -0.94 -11.37
CA ASN A 214 -3.75 -1.42 -12.11
C ASN A 214 -3.54 -0.68 -13.44
N VAL A 215 -4.61 -0.57 -14.25
CA VAL A 215 -4.55 0.12 -15.54
C VAL A 215 -4.28 1.62 -15.35
N PHE A 216 -4.91 2.21 -14.35
CA PHE A 216 -4.73 3.62 -14.02
C PHE A 216 -3.31 3.92 -13.53
N ALA A 217 -2.76 3.07 -12.65
CA ALA A 217 -1.39 3.23 -12.18
C ALA A 217 -0.38 3.20 -13.34
N GLN A 218 -0.52 2.26 -14.27
CA GLN A 218 0.34 2.19 -15.45
C GLN A 218 0.29 3.49 -16.28
N TYR A 219 -0.90 4.03 -16.45
CA TYR A 219 -1.11 5.28 -17.16
C TYR A 219 -0.47 6.48 -16.43
N LEU A 220 -0.66 6.55 -15.10
CA LEU A 220 -0.15 7.64 -14.27
C LEU A 220 1.39 7.66 -14.27
N PHE A 221 2.04 6.52 -14.09
CA PHE A 221 3.51 6.44 -14.10
C PHE A 221 4.09 6.88 -15.45
N LYS A 222 3.43 6.53 -16.57
CA LYS A 222 3.86 6.99 -17.89
C LYS A 222 3.89 8.52 -18.01
N TYR A 223 2.94 9.22 -17.40
CA TYR A 223 2.95 10.69 -17.36
C TYR A 223 4.17 11.26 -16.67
N TYR A 224 4.60 10.65 -15.57
CA TYR A 224 5.80 11.08 -14.85
C TYR A 224 7.09 10.78 -15.61
N GLU A 225 7.15 9.67 -16.33
CA GLU A 225 8.31 9.29 -17.13
C GLU A 225 8.51 10.16 -18.37
N GLU A 226 7.43 10.61 -19.01
CA GLU A 226 7.46 11.40 -20.25
C GLU A 226 7.67 12.90 -20.02
N GLY A 227 7.55 13.38 -18.79
CA GLY A 227 7.43 14.81 -18.50
C GLY A 227 8.62 15.44 -17.81
N LEU A 228 8.70 16.78 -17.92
CA LEU A 228 9.56 17.66 -17.11
C LEU A 228 8.93 17.94 -15.74
N MET A 229 8.16 17.00 -15.19
CA MET A 229 7.51 17.17 -13.91
C MET A 229 8.01 16.13 -12.90
N GLN A 230 8.09 16.59 -11.67
CA GLN A 230 8.31 15.76 -10.50
C GLN A 230 6.98 15.57 -9.77
N GLY A 231 6.85 14.50 -9.01
CA GLY A 231 5.62 14.31 -8.27
C GLY A 231 5.73 13.30 -7.16
N VAL A 232 4.75 13.40 -6.27
CA VAL A 232 4.52 12.45 -5.20
C VAL A 232 3.08 11.98 -5.28
N LEU A 233 2.86 10.68 -5.15
CA LEU A 233 1.54 10.15 -4.91
C LEU A 233 1.52 9.36 -3.59
N THR A 234 0.46 9.52 -2.82
CA THR A 234 0.20 8.67 -1.66
C THR A 234 -0.76 7.57 -2.05
N THR A 235 -0.57 6.37 -1.53
CA THR A 235 -1.43 5.23 -1.89
C THR A 235 -1.49 4.18 -0.79
N HIS A 236 -2.64 3.52 -0.68
CA HIS A 236 -2.86 2.30 0.08
C HIS A 236 -3.11 1.09 -0.85
N SER A 237 -2.93 1.26 -2.17
CA SER A 237 -3.20 0.23 -3.16
C SER A 237 -2.00 -0.64 -3.45
N HIS A 238 -2.16 -1.96 -3.28
CA HIS A 238 -1.19 -2.96 -3.73
C HIS A 238 -0.94 -2.88 -5.24
N GLU A 239 -1.95 -2.54 -6.03
CA GLU A 239 -1.84 -2.44 -7.48
C GLU A 239 -0.99 -1.24 -7.91
N VAL A 240 -1.09 -0.12 -7.20
CA VAL A 240 -0.27 1.07 -7.45
C VAL A 240 1.19 0.78 -7.08
N VAL A 241 1.44 0.22 -5.88
CA VAL A 241 2.80 -0.17 -5.43
C VAL A 241 3.42 -1.17 -6.39
N ARG A 242 2.66 -2.15 -6.88
CA ARG A 242 3.15 -3.19 -7.82
C ARG A 242 3.65 -2.61 -9.15
N ARG A 243 3.20 -1.42 -9.53
CA ARG A 243 3.61 -0.74 -10.76
C ARG A 243 4.80 0.21 -10.60
N ALA A 244 5.05 0.66 -9.39
CA ALA A 244 6.23 1.46 -9.08
C ALA A 244 7.49 0.59 -9.10
N SER A 245 8.67 1.17 -9.30
CA SER A 245 9.94 0.50 -9.00
C SER A 245 10.28 0.63 -7.50
N ILE A 246 11.13 -0.26 -6.98
CA ILE A 246 11.55 -0.20 -5.56
C ILE A 246 12.13 1.18 -5.23
N SER A 247 12.99 1.71 -6.10
CA SER A 247 13.66 3.00 -5.92
C SER A 247 12.69 4.20 -5.88
N GLN A 248 11.48 4.06 -6.40
CA GLN A 248 10.46 5.11 -6.36
C GLN A 248 9.68 5.13 -5.04
N LEU A 249 9.79 4.09 -4.21
CA LEU A 249 8.97 3.97 -3.01
C LEU A 249 9.57 4.71 -1.81
N ARG A 250 8.67 5.34 -1.06
CA ARG A 250 8.91 5.93 0.25
C ARG A 250 7.88 5.38 1.21
N VAL A 251 8.32 4.55 2.16
CA VAL A 251 7.41 3.88 3.10
C VAL A 251 7.35 4.64 4.40
N LEU A 252 6.18 5.16 4.73
CA LEU A 252 5.95 5.86 5.98
C LEU A 252 5.37 4.89 7.01
N ARG A 253 6.06 4.70 8.13
CA ARG A 253 5.62 3.83 9.22
C ARG A 253 5.50 4.60 10.52
N GLN A 254 4.42 4.37 11.25
CA GLN A 254 4.24 4.90 12.59
C GLN A 254 4.99 4.02 13.60
N LEU A 255 5.95 4.60 14.30
CA LEU A 255 6.72 3.92 15.35
C LEU A 255 6.08 4.07 16.73
N SER A 256 5.41 5.19 16.96
CA SER A 256 4.65 5.49 18.18
C SER A 256 3.53 6.50 17.83
N PRO A 257 2.59 6.79 18.76
CA PRO A 257 1.45 7.67 18.46
C PRO A 257 1.79 9.04 17.87
N PHE A 258 3.01 9.54 18.07
CA PHE A 258 3.45 10.86 17.58
C PHE A 258 4.79 10.80 16.82
N GLN A 259 5.22 9.61 16.42
CA GLN A 259 6.49 9.43 15.73
C GLN A 259 6.32 8.56 14.50
N CYS A 260 6.56 9.14 13.34
CA CYS A 260 6.63 8.43 12.08
C CYS A 260 8.07 8.41 11.57
N LYS A 261 8.42 7.34 10.87
CA LYS A 261 9.69 7.22 10.15
C LYS A 261 9.42 6.99 8.68
N LEU A 262 10.11 7.75 7.86
CA LEU A 262 10.17 7.54 6.42
C LEU A 262 11.34 6.60 6.10
N PHE A 263 11.04 5.52 5.39
CA PHE A 263 12.03 4.60 4.85
C PHE A 263 12.17 4.86 3.35
N ASP A 264 13.34 5.34 2.96
CA ASP A 264 13.65 5.62 1.56
C ASP A 264 14.19 4.36 0.87
N LEU A 265 13.35 3.74 0.05
CA LEU A 265 13.76 2.53 -0.68
C LEU A 265 14.70 2.81 -1.85
N HIS A 266 14.92 4.06 -2.23
CA HIS A 266 15.99 4.43 -3.15
C HIS A 266 17.36 4.19 -2.50
N GLU A 267 17.56 4.70 -1.27
CA GLU A 267 18.77 4.44 -0.50
C GLU A 267 19.01 2.93 -0.28
N PHE A 268 17.94 2.20 0.01
CA PHE A 268 18.03 0.74 0.12
C PHE A 268 18.49 0.09 -1.18
N TYR A 269 17.88 0.44 -2.32
CA TYR A 269 18.21 -0.10 -3.63
C TYR A 269 19.66 0.23 -4.02
N ASP A 270 20.08 1.46 -3.82
CA ASP A 270 21.44 1.92 -4.10
C ASP A 270 22.49 1.21 -3.23
N SER A 271 22.16 0.92 -1.96
CA SER A 271 23.05 0.16 -1.07
C SER A 271 23.29 -1.29 -1.53
N LEU A 272 22.36 -1.84 -2.30
CA LEU A 272 22.47 -3.18 -2.90
C LEU A 272 23.13 -3.17 -4.29
N ASN A 273 23.27 -2.01 -4.92
CA ASN A 273 23.83 -1.88 -6.26
C ASN A 273 25.36 -2.02 -6.25
N THR A 274 25.83 -3.19 -5.87
CA THR A 274 27.24 -3.59 -5.82
C THR A 274 27.44 -4.90 -6.58
N ASP A 275 28.66 -5.16 -7.07
CA ASP A 275 28.96 -6.41 -7.77
C ASP A 275 28.68 -7.66 -6.93
N GLU A 276 28.85 -7.57 -5.61
CA GLU A 276 28.59 -8.68 -4.66
C GLU A 276 27.09 -8.98 -4.51
N ASN A 277 26.23 -7.97 -4.60
CA ASN A 277 24.80 -8.08 -4.38
C ASN A 277 23.97 -8.17 -5.67
N LYS A 278 24.60 -8.27 -6.83
CA LYS A 278 23.90 -8.29 -8.12
C LYS A 278 22.78 -9.34 -8.19
N ASN A 279 23.05 -10.56 -7.72
CA ASN A 279 22.04 -11.63 -7.71
C ASN A 279 20.86 -11.30 -6.78
N LEU A 280 21.09 -10.55 -5.71
CA LEU A 280 20.04 -10.12 -4.80
C LEU A 280 19.22 -8.97 -5.41
N LEU A 281 19.86 -8.05 -6.12
CA LEU A 281 19.21 -6.98 -6.86
C LEU A 281 18.32 -7.55 -7.97
N ASP A 282 18.86 -8.49 -8.78
CA ASP A 282 18.08 -9.22 -9.79
C ASP A 282 16.89 -9.95 -9.18
N PHE A 283 17.06 -10.54 -7.99
CA PHE A 283 15.96 -11.16 -7.25
C PHE A 283 14.87 -10.14 -6.92
N TYR A 284 15.20 -8.95 -6.41
CA TYR A 284 14.21 -7.93 -6.10
C TYR A 284 13.51 -7.41 -7.36
N ASP A 285 14.20 -7.17 -8.43
CA ASP A 285 13.62 -6.70 -9.70
C ASP A 285 12.61 -7.70 -10.27
N TRP A 286 12.90 -9.01 -10.18
CA TRP A 286 12.01 -10.06 -10.69
C TRP A 286 10.83 -10.37 -9.76
N PHE A 287 11.05 -10.43 -8.44
CA PHE A 287 10.04 -10.84 -7.47
C PHE A 287 9.28 -9.67 -6.84
N TYR A 288 9.63 -8.44 -7.20
CA TYR A 288 8.98 -7.23 -6.73
C TYR A 288 7.46 -7.27 -6.92
N THR A 289 7.00 -7.59 -8.12
CA THR A 289 5.57 -7.57 -8.47
C THR A 289 4.74 -8.64 -7.75
N ILE A 290 5.38 -9.66 -7.18
CA ILE A 290 4.69 -10.80 -6.56
C ILE A 290 4.40 -10.52 -5.08
N ASN A 291 5.45 -10.27 -4.29
CA ASN A 291 5.36 -10.25 -2.82
C ASN A 291 5.60 -8.89 -2.19
N PHE A 292 6.17 -7.94 -2.91
CA PHE A 292 6.63 -6.69 -2.33
C PHE A 292 5.52 -5.79 -1.79
N PRO A 293 4.36 -5.64 -2.47
CA PRO A 293 3.25 -4.86 -1.92
C PRO A 293 2.77 -5.41 -0.56
N ASP A 294 2.74 -6.75 -0.40
CA ASP A 294 2.35 -7.40 0.85
C ASP A 294 3.36 -7.11 1.97
N ILE A 295 4.65 -6.92 1.65
CA ILE A 295 5.70 -6.56 2.60
C ILE A 295 5.58 -5.09 3.01
N VAL A 296 5.40 -4.19 2.04
CA VAL A 296 5.36 -2.74 2.29
C VAL A 296 4.23 -2.33 3.21
N PHE A 297 3.05 -2.95 3.08
CA PHE A 297 1.87 -2.63 3.89
C PHE A 297 1.77 -3.45 5.19
N ALA A 298 2.68 -4.38 5.42
CA ALA A 298 2.62 -5.24 6.60
C ALA A 298 3.13 -4.55 7.87
N ASP A 299 2.44 -4.76 8.98
CA ASP A 299 3.00 -4.52 10.31
C ASP A 299 3.82 -5.72 10.79
N LYS A 300 3.38 -6.92 10.44
CA LYS A 300 4.03 -8.19 10.75
C LYS A 300 3.97 -9.12 9.54
N ILE A 301 4.98 -9.99 9.40
CA ILE A 301 5.05 -10.91 8.26
C ILE A 301 5.25 -12.35 8.74
N ILE A 302 4.51 -13.26 8.11
CA ILE A 302 4.75 -14.70 8.18
C ILE A 302 5.26 -15.16 6.81
N LEU A 303 6.55 -15.55 6.76
CA LEU A 303 7.15 -16.13 5.58
C LEU A 303 7.12 -17.65 5.72
N TYR A 304 6.65 -18.36 4.68
CA TYR A 304 6.46 -19.81 4.69
C TYR A 304 6.84 -20.41 3.33
N GLU A 305 7.10 -21.72 3.30
CA GLU A 305 7.61 -22.38 2.09
C GLU A 305 6.54 -22.72 1.07
N GLY A 306 5.42 -23.29 1.50
CA GLY A 306 4.42 -23.84 0.61
C GLY A 306 2.98 -23.69 1.08
N ASP A 307 2.06 -24.27 0.29
CA ASP A 307 0.63 -24.17 0.54
C ASP A 307 0.19 -24.93 1.80
N THR A 308 0.88 -25.99 2.19
CA THR A 308 0.56 -26.78 3.39
C THR A 308 0.75 -25.96 4.66
N GLU A 309 1.87 -25.24 4.79
CA GLU A 309 2.12 -24.29 5.88
C GLU A 309 1.06 -23.20 5.91
N ARG A 310 0.78 -22.60 4.75
CA ARG A 310 -0.22 -21.54 4.62
C ARG A 310 -1.61 -22.01 5.08
N MET A 311 -2.03 -23.18 4.67
CA MET A 311 -3.34 -23.75 5.03
C MET A 311 -3.43 -24.00 6.54
N LEU A 312 -2.40 -24.64 7.13
CA LEU A 312 -2.32 -24.88 8.55
C LEU A 312 -2.36 -23.58 9.35
N ILE A 313 -1.45 -22.65 9.05
CA ILE A 313 -1.33 -21.39 9.78
C ILE A 313 -2.64 -20.59 9.71
N LYS A 314 -3.24 -20.46 8.52
CA LYS A 314 -4.52 -19.76 8.37
C LYS A 314 -5.65 -20.42 9.17
N LYS A 315 -5.68 -21.74 9.27
CA LYS A 315 -6.70 -22.45 10.09
C LYS A 315 -6.47 -22.20 11.58
N VAL A 316 -5.24 -22.34 12.08
CA VAL A 316 -4.94 -22.19 13.51
C VAL A 316 -5.02 -20.75 14.02
N LEU A 317 -4.94 -19.76 13.16
CA LEU A 317 -5.21 -18.36 13.54
C LEU A 317 -6.65 -18.13 14.05
N TYR A 318 -7.57 -19.05 13.77
CA TYR A 318 -8.92 -19.01 14.32
C TYR A 318 -9.03 -19.64 15.71
N SER A 319 -7.96 -20.20 16.26
CA SER A 319 -7.94 -20.66 17.65
C SER A 319 -8.03 -19.48 18.64
N ALA A 320 -8.55 -19.78 19.83
CA ALA A 320 -8.67 -18.77 20.89
C ALA A 320 -7.30 -18.21 21.33
N GLU A 321 -6.25 -19.03 21.27
CA GLU A 321 -4.90 -18.66 21.70
C GLU A 321 -4.24 -17.65 20.75
N LEU A 322 -4.57 -17.67 19.45
CA LEU A 322 -3.99 -16.81 18.41
C LEU A 322 -4.93 -15.69 17.95
N GLU A 323 -6.06 -15.49 18.64
CA GLU A 323 -7.03 -14.42 18.30
C GLU A 323 -6.36 -13.04 18.28
N GLY A 324 -5.44 -12.77 19.19
CA GLY A 324 -4.69 -11.51 19.23
C GLY A 324 -3.86 -11.27 17.98
N LEU A 325 -3.30 -12.30 17.35
CA LEU A 325 -2.55 -12.21 16.10
C LEU A 325 -3.48 -12.04 14.89
N ARG A 326 -4.62 -12.75 14.88
CA ARG A 326 -5.62 -12.64 13.82
C ARG A 326 -6.15 -11.22 13.63
N ASN A 327 -6.22 -10.44 14.71
CA ASN A 327 -6.72 -9.07 14.72
C ASN A 327 -5.65 -8.01 14.39
N GLN A 328 -4.47 -8.44 13.98
CA GLN A 328 -3.35 -7.56 13.58
C GLN A 328 -3.15 -7.59 12.06
N TYR A 329 -2.45 -6.57 11.53
CA TYR A 329 -2.09 -6.51 10.10
C TYR A 329 -0.91 -7.43 9.81
N VAL A 330 -1.21 -8.70 9.52
CA VAL A 330 -0.21 -9.74 9.24
C VAL A 330 -0.27 -10.12 7.77
N SER A 331 0.83 -9.94 7.07
CA SER A 331 1.00 -10.41 5.69
C SER A 331 1.58 -11.82 5.63
N PHE A 332 1.14 -12.57 4.63
CA PHE A 332 1.55 -13.94 4.36
C PHE A 332 2.37 -13.97 3.08
N VAL A 333 3.66 -14.27 3.19
CA VAL A 333 4.59 -14.24 2.06
C VAL A 333 5.14 -15.64 1.81
N GLN A 334 4.81 -16.20 0.64
CA GLN A 334 5.36 -17.49 0.20
C GLN A 334 6.74 -17.28 -0.41
N VAL A 335 7.76 -17.97 0.14
CA VAL A 335 9.15 -17.70 -0.22
C VAL A 335 9.88 -18.87 -0.86
N GLY A 336 9.35 -20.08 -0.78
CA GLY A 336 10.08 -21.31 -1.17
C GLY A 336 11.36 -21.54 -0.35
N GLY A 337 11.70 -22.79 -0.10
CA GLY A 337 12.76 -23.15 0.85
C GLY A 337 14.17 -22.58 0.57
N ALA A 338 14.51 -22.28 -0.69
CA ALA A 338 15.85 -21.81 -1.06
C ALA A 338 16.02 -20.27 -1.00
N TYR A 339 14.93 -19.51 -1.06
CA TYR A 339 14.97 -18.05 -1.28
C TYR A 339 14.52 -17.22 -0.08
N GLY A 340 14.07 -17.85 1.01
CA GLY A 340 13.57 -17.14 2.19
C GLY A 340 14.54 -16.09 2.73
N TYR A 341 15.83 -16.42 2.82
CA TYR A 341 16.85 -15.50 3.30
C TYR A 341 16.99 -14.21 2.48
N ASN A 342 16.64 -14.23 1.19
CA ASN A 342 16.75 -13.06 0.32
C ASN A 342 15.77 -11.93 0.73
N TYR A 343 14.73 -12.25 1.49
CA TYR A 343 13.80 -11.24 2.03
C TYR A 343 14.32 -10.55 3.30
N ARG A 344 15.36 -11.10 3.94
CA ARG A 344 15.91 -10.53 5.18
C ARG A 344 16.36 -9.08 5.05
N PRO A 345 17.13 -8.66 4.03
CA PRO A 345 17.62 -7.28 3.94
C PRO A 345 16.49 -6.24 3.92
N ILE A 346 15.41 -6.48 3.17
CA ILE A 346 14.28 -5.54 3.12
C ILE A 346 13.47 -5.54 4.42
N ILE A 347 13.33 -6.69 5.07
CA ILE A 347 12.66 -6.83 6.37
C ILE A 347 13.44 -6.10 7.45
N ASP A 348 14.77 -6.28 7.50
CA ASP A 348 15.65 -5.57 8.42
C ASP A 348 15.62 -4.05 8.15
N PHE A 349 15.68 -3.63 6.88
CA PHE A 349 15.62 -2.23 6.50
C PHE A 349 14.31 -1.56 6.94
N LEU A 350 13.15 -2.20 6.67
CA LEU A 350 11.84 -1.68 7.06
C LEU A 350 11.51 -1.91 8.54
N ASN A 351 12.37 -2.62 9.27
CA ASN A 351 12.20 -2.97 10.67
C ASN A 351 10.85 -3.65 10.95
N ILE A 352 10.50 -4.66 10.14
CA ILE A 352 9.23 -5.38 10.24
C ILE A 352 9.41 -6.63 11.09
N LYS A 353 8.54 -6.81 12.09
CA LYS A 353 8.54 -8.03 12.90
C LYS A 353 8.08 -9.22 12.06
N SER A 354 8.92 -10.26 11.94
CA SER A 354 8.71 -11.33 10.95
C SER A 354 9.06 -12.71 11.49
N VAL A 355 8.32 -13.71 11.03
CA VAL A 355 8.60 -15.13 11.29
C VAL A 355 8.92 -15.82 9.98
N PHE A 356 10.03 -16.52 9.92
CA PHE A 356 10.40 -17.44 8.83
C PHE A 356 10.10 -18.86 9.28
N ILE A 357 9.10 -19.49 8.67
CA ILE A 357 8.72 -20.88 8.91
C ILE A 357 9.26 -21.71 7.76
N THR A 358 10.15 -22.64 8.08
CA THR A 358 10.87 -23.43 7.06
C THR A 358 11.14 -24.83 7.59
N ASP A 359 11.35 -25.79 6.69
CA ASP A 359 11.64 -27.16 7.04
C ASP A 359 13.12 -27.38 7.34
N LEU A 360 13.44 -28.21 8.32
CA LEU A 360 14.83 -28.52 8.70
C LEU A 360 15.59 -29.24 7.58
N ASP A 361 14.90 -30.10 6.85
CA ASP A 361 15.37 -30.75 5.62
C ASP A 361 16.78 -31.38 5.70
N TYR A 362 16.98 -32.33 6.57
CA TYR A 362 18.19 -33.14 6.59
C TYR A 362 18.08 -34.36 5.62
N LYS A 363 19.17 -35.14 5.44
CA LYS A 363 19.18 -36.28 4.52
C LYS A 363 18.12 -37.33 4.85
N LYS A 364 17.40 -37.82 3.82
CA LYS A 364 16.30 -38.79 3.93
C LYS A 364 16.72 -40.20 4.37
N ASP A 365 17.96 -40.58 4.14
CA ASP A 365 18.52 -41.91 4.33
C ASP A 365 19.04 -42.16 5.76
N ALA A 366 19.00 -41.17 6.63
CA ALA A 366 19.32 -41.34 8.06
C ALA A 366 18.25 -42.21 8.73
N THR A 367 18.66 -43.36 9.30
CA THR A 367 17.80 -44.38 9.87
C THR A 367 17.82 -44.46 11.38
N THR A 368 18.81 -43.81 11.99
CA THR A 368 18.98 -43.74 13.45
C THR A 368 19.02 -42.31 13.93
N GLU A 369 18.72 -42.09 15.20
CA GLU A 369 18.81 -40.75 15.82
C GLU A 369 20.22 -40.18 15.69
N SER A 370 21.26 -40.98 15.91
CA SER A 370 22.67 -40.54 15.79
C SER A 370 22.97 -40.05 14.38
N GLU A 371 22.53 -40.78 13.34
CA GLU A 371 22.72 -40.37 11.96
C GLU A 371 21.96 -39.09 11.60
N ILE A 372 20.78 -38.89 12.18
CA ILE A 372 20.02 -37.63 12.04
C ILE A 372 20.81 -36.48 12.64
N LEU A 373 21.24 -36.62 13.87
CA LEU A 373 21.95 -35.55 14.62
C LEU A 373 23.29 -35.18 13.97
N GLU A 374 23.99 -36.14 13.38
CA GLU A 374 25.24 -35.94 12.64
C GLU A 374 25.03 -35.42 11.20
N SER A 375 23.81 -35.52 10.67
CA SER A 375 23.51 -35.06 9.30
C SER A 375 23.47 -33.54 9.23
N TYR A 376 23.64 -33.00 8.01
CA TYR A 376 23.55 -31.56 7.73
C TYR A 376 22.18 -31.21 7.19
N SER A 377 21.63 -30.06 7.64
CA SER A 377 20.45 -29.50 6.96
C SER A 377 20.79 -29.25 5.50
N THR A 378 19.84 -29.53 4.61
CA THR A 378 19.93 -29.16 3.19
C THR A 378 19.25 -27.84 2.89
N ASN A 379 18.51 -27.27 3.84
CA ASN A 379 17.77 -26.03 3.69
C ASN A 379 18.71 -24.82 3.60
N THR A 380 18.67 -24.12 2.48
CA THR A 380 19.54 -22.96 2.20
C THR A 380 19.21 -21.77 3.10
N THR A 381 17.93 -21.56 3.44
CA THR A 381 17.50 -20.46 4.30
C THR A 381 18.09 -20.63 5.70
N ILE A 382 17.96 -21.82 6.31
CA ILE A 382 18.55 -22.10 7.63
C ILE A 382 20.05 -21.90 7.62
N LYS A 383 20.75 -22.44 6.60
CA LYS A 383 22.22 -22.31 6.48
C LYS A 383 22.67 -20.85 6.45
N LYS A 384 22.01 -20.02 5.64
CA LYS A 384 22.36 -18.60 5.52
C LYS A 384 22.09 -17.84 6.80
N PHE A 385 20.99 -18.13 7.51
CA PHE A 385 20.72 -17.53 8.82
C PHE A 385 21.76 -17.99 9.86
N ALA A 386 22.09 -19.28 9.92
CA ALA A 386 23.07 -19.82 10.83
C ALA A 386 24.47 -19.21 10.58
N ASN A 387 24.93 -19.15 9.32
CA ASN A 387 26.19 -18.51 8.95
C ASN A 387 26.27 -17.03 9.35
N SER A 388 25.13 -16.33 9.42
CA SER A 388 25.11 -14.91 9.81
C SER A 388 25.21 -14.67 11.33
N VAL A 389 25.03 -15.71 12.14
CA VAL A 389 24.93 -15.60 13.60
C VAL A 389 25.93 -16.48 14.33
N LEU A 390 26.17 -17.69 13.82
CA LEU A 390 27.06 -18.66 14.43
C LEU A 390 28.47 -18.58 13.82
N PRO A 391 29.53 -18.83 14.62
CA PRO A 391 30.92 -18.73 14.16
C PRO A 391 31.38 -19.92 13.31
N GLU A 392 30.56 -20.94 13.13
CA GLU A 392 30.87 -22.19 12.44
C GLU A 392 30.49 -22.13 10.97
N ASP A 393 31.25 -22.83 10.11
CA ASP A 393 30.99 -22.88 8.66
C ASP A 393 30.05 -24.05 8.25
N SER A 394 29.79 -24.99 9.17
CA SER A 394 28.95 -26.16 8.89
C SER A 394 28.08 -26.51 10.10
N PHE A 395 26.79 -26.74 9.85
CA PHE A 395 25.80 -26.96 10.90
C PHE A 395 25.16 -28.32 10.75
N THR A 396 25.46 -29.21 11.71
CA THR A 396 24.72 -30.47 11.85
C THR A 396 23.35 -30.20 12.47
N VAL A 397 22.44 -31.16 12.35
CA VAL A 397 21.12 -31.11 13.02
C VAL A 397 21.29 -30.92 14.53
N GLN A 398 22.27 -31.59 15.14
CA GLN A 398 22.62 -31.39 16.57
C GLN A 398 22.97 -29.95 16.87
N THR A 399 23.84 -29.31 16.08
CA THR A 399 24.23 -27.91 16.27
C THR A 399 23.03 -26.97 16.16
N LEU A 400 22.12 -27.23 15.23
CA LEU A 400 20.90 -26.43 15.02
C LEU A 400 19.89 -26.61 16.20
N TYR A 401 19.77 -27.82 16.73
CA TYR A 401 18.97 -28.08 17.92
C TYR A 401 19.55 -27.38 19.14
N ASP A 402 20.86 -27.49 19.39
CA ASP A 402 21.55 -26.81 20.48
C ASP A 402 21.41 -25.28 20.39
N TRP A 403 21.40 -24.73 19.16
CA TRP A 403 21.16 -23.31 18.93
C TRP A 403 19.73 -22.91 19.34
N LYS A 404 18.73 -23.71 18.96
CA LYS A 404 17.32 -23.49 19.31
C LYS A 404 17.10 -23.63 20.83
N GLU A 405 17.65 -24.67 21.47
CA GLU A 405 17.49 -24.94 22.91
C GLU A 405 18.07 -23.85 23.81
N LYS A 406 19.18 -23.19 23.37
CA LYS A 406 19.81 -22.11 24.14
C LYS A 406 18.93 -20.86 24.31
N SER A 407 18.02 -20.62 23.38
CA SER A 407 17.20 -19.39 23.31
C SER A 407 15.70 -19.64 23.33
N ASN A 408 15.25 -20.89 23.37
CA ASN A 408 13.86 -21.35 23.21
C ASN A 408 13.23 -20.99 21.86
N LEU A 409 13.62 -19.85 21.27
CA LEU A 409 13.29 -19.39 19.93
C LEU A 409 14.52 -18.72 19.31
N ILE A 410 14.77 -18.96 18.03
CA ILE A 410 15.85 -18.29 17.32
C ILE A 410 15.36 -16.92 16.90
N VAL A 411 15.69 -15.89 17.67
CA VAL A 411 15.35 -14.49 17.38
C VAL A 411 16.60 -13.72 16.97
N ILE A 412 16.56 -13.11 15.80
CA ILE A 412 17.67 -12.36 15.21
C ILE A 412 17.30 -10.88 15.21
N ASN A 413 18.21 -10.04 15.70
CA ASN A 413 18.03 -8.57 15.82
C ASN A 413 16.75 -8.14 16.54
N GLY A 414 16.07 -9.02 17.28
CA GLY A 414 14.82 -8.74 17.98
C GLY A 414 13.57 -8.68 17.08
N THR A 415 13.72 -8.71 15.77
CA THR A 415 12.64 -8.52 14.78
C THR A 415 12.36 -9.75 13.93
N ILE A 416 13.30 -10.66 13.78
CA ILE A 416 13.16 -11.85 12.94
C ILE A 416 13.19 -13.11 13.81
N CYS A 417 12.16 -13.94 13.74
CA CYS A 417 12.13 -15.27 14.33
C CYS A 417 12.30 -16.32 13.23
N LEU A 418 13.30 -17.19 13.36
CA LEU A 418 13.49 -18.34 12.49
C LEU A 418 12.91 -19.58 13.18
N ALA A 419 11.92 -20.20 12.55
CA ALA A 419 11.17 -21.33 13.06
C ALA A 419 11.33 -22.56 12.17
N PHE A 420 11.89 -23.63 12.71
CA PHE A 420 12.02 -24.95 12.10
C PHE A 420 11.88 -26.03 13.16
N GLN A 421 11.71 -27.28 12.73
CA GLN A 421 11.52 -28.42 13.61
C GLN A 421 12.63 -28.55 14.65
N GLY A 422 12.25 -28.79 15.88
CA GLY A 422 13.15 -29.06 17.00
C GLY A 422 13.19 -30.54 17.38
N ARG A 423 13.94 -30.86 18.44
CA ARG A 423 13.98 -32.22 19.01
C ARG A 423 12.60 -32.63 19.53
N GLU A 424 11.84 -31.69 20.06
CA GLU A 424 10.47 -31.84 20.56
C GLU A 424 9.45 -32.23 19.48
N ASP A 425 9.75 -31.97 18.19
CA ASP A 425 8.89 -32.34 17.06
C ASP A 425 9.17 -33.77 16.55
N GLY A 426 9.75 -34.65 17.39
CA GLY A 426 9.96 -36.07 17.12
C GLY A 426 11.02 -36.36 16.06
N LEU A 427 12.07 -35.55 15.97
CA LEU A 427 13.13 -35.65 14.96
C LEU A 427 12.62 -35.44 13.52
N ALA A 428 11.55 -34.71 13.35
CA ALA A 428 10.95 -34.44 12.05
C ALA A 428 11.85 -33.58 11.16
N ARG A 429 11.81 -33.84 9.85
CA ARG A 429 12.50 -33.04 8.84
C ARG A 429 11.57 -32.14 8.03
N THR A 430 10.28 -32.45 8.00
CA THR A 430 9.24 -31.69 7.28
C THR A 430 8.03 -31.41 8.16
N LEU A 431 7.19 -30.48 7.75
CA LEU A 431 5.97 -30.12 8.46
C LEU A 431 5.07 -31.35 8.69
N GLU A 432 4.82 -32.16 7.66
CA GLU A 432 3.92 -33.30 7.77
C GLU A 432 4.44 -34.37 8.74
N GLU A 433 5.77 -34.58 8.78
CA GLU A 433 6.41 -35.44 9.77
C GLU A 433 6.18 -34.93 11.20
N ALA A 434 6.39 -33.63 11.43
CA ALA A 434 6.19 -33.01 12.73
C ALA A 434 4.72 -33.07 13.20
N MET A 435 3.78 -32.84 12.30
CA MET A 435 2.35 -32.92 12.57
C MET A 435 1.93 -34.33 13.02
N LEU A 436 2.35 -35.37 12.29
CA LEU A 436 2.05 -36.74 12.63
C LEU A 436 2.75 -37.20 13.90
N ALA A 437 4.02 -36.81 14.09
CA ALA A 437 4.81 -37.12 15.29
C ALA A 437 4.13 -36.57 16.54
N LYS A 438 3.70 -35.30 16.51
CA LYS A 438 2.97 -34.67 17.61
C LYS A 438 1.63 -35.32 17.88
N HIS A 439 0.82 -35.56 16.86
CA HIS A 439 -0.52 -36.11 17.01
C HIS A 439 -0.51 -37.53 17.63
N TYR A 440 0.39 -38.38 17.18
CA TYR A 440 0.49 -39.74 17.66
C TYR A 440 1.48 -39.95 18.80
N ASN A 441 2.17 -38.89 19.21
CA ASN A 441 3.19 -38.86 20.27
C ASN A 441 4.27 -39.95 20.07
N VAL A 442 4.85 -40.00 18.87
CA VAL A 442 5.91 -40.92 18.45
C VAL A 442 6.98 -40.16 17.66
N THR A 443 8.20 -40.70 17.59
CA THR A 443 9.22 -40.13 16.71
C THR A 443 9.01 -40.55 15.25
N VAL A 444 9.66 -39.87 14.33
CA VAL A 444 9.57 -40.22 12.90
C VAL A 444 10.18 -41.56 12.56
N LEU A 445 11.03 -42.10 13.44
CA LEU A 445 11.72 -43.38 13.28
C LEU A 445 10.97 -44.55 13.91
N ASP A 446 10.01 -44.30 14.82
CA ASP A 446 9.28 -45.34 15.51
C ASP A 446 8.45 -46.16 14.53
N GLU A 447 8.75 -47.45 14.44
CA GLU A 447 8.01 -48.39 13.58
C GLU A 447 6.80 -48.92 14.29
N GLN A 448 5.65 -48.90 13.61
CA GLN A 448 4.38 -49.46 14.06
C GLN A 448 3.82 -50.42 13.00
N PRO A 449 3.01 -51.44 13.39
CA PRO A 449 2.36 -52.29 12.43
C PRO A 449 1.49 -51.49 11.42
N GLN A 450 1.49 -51.93 10.16
CA GLN A 450 0.66 -51.33 9.12
C GLN A 450 -0.83 -51.27 9.52
N SER A 451 -1.32 -52.32 10.22
CA SER A 451 -2.70 -52.40 10.72
C SER A 451 -3.02 -51.28 11.73
N GLU A 452 -2.07 -50.93 12.56
CA GLU A 452 -2.23 -49.84 13.53
C GLU A 452 -2.34 -48.48 12.82
N TRP A 453 -1.49 -48.22 11.82
CA TRP A 453 -1.57 -47.01 11.01
C TRP A 453 -2.88 -46.90 10.22
N LYS A 454 -3.40 -48.02 9.71
CA LYS A 454 -4.72 -48.06 9.02
C LYS A 454 -5.83 -47.68 10.00
N LYS A 455 -5.82 -48.24 11.20
CA LYS A 455 -6.80 -47.96 12.24
C LYS A 455 -6.77 -46.46 12.62
N ARG A 456 -5.61 -45.91 12.96
CA ARG A 456 -5.43 -44.51 13.30
C ARG A 456 -5.88 -43.55 12.19
N ARG A 457 -5.50 -43.85 10.95
CA ARG A 457 -5.91 -43.08 9.77
C ARG A 457 -7.43 -43.06 9.61
N GLU A 458 -8.11 -44.18 9.79
CA GLU A 458 -9.56 -44.31 9.69
C GLU A 458 -10.28 -43.61 10.84
N GLU A 459 -9.79 -43.74 12.06
CA GLU A 459 -10.34 -43.08 13.26
C GLU A 459 -10.27 -41.55 13.15
N ASP A 460 -9.17 -41.00 12.65
CA ASP A 460 -8.97 -39.57 12.49
C ASP A 460 -9.48 -39.01 11.15
N GLY A 461 -9.88 -39.87 10.22
CA GLY A 461 -10.33 -39.48 8.87
C GLY A 461 -9.22 -38.84 8.02
N LEU A 462 -7.94 -39.10 8.34
CA LEU A 462 -6.80 -38.52 7.64
C LEU A 462 -6.55 -39.21 6.29
N ARG A 463 -5.96 -38.45 5.36
CA ARG A 463 -5.60 -38.91 4.01
C ARG A 463 -4.09 -38.92 3.84
N PHE A 464 -3.45 -40.01 4.27
CA PHE A 464 -2.04 -40.28 4.00
C PHE A 464 -1.86 -41.69 3.43
N VAL A 465 -0.77 -41.90 2.70
CA VAL A 465 -0.45 -43.15 2.05
C VAL A 465 0.36 -44.06 2.98
N ILE A 466 -0.15 -45.26 3.27
CA ILE A 466 0.55 -46.24 4.10
C ILE A 466 1.32 -47.20 3.18
N PRO A 467 2.66 -47.33 3.38
CA PRO A 467 3.45 -48.28 2.60
C PRO A 467 2.96 -49.76 2.72
N ARG A 468 3.33 -50.59 1.75
CA ARG A 468 2.96 -52.01 1.75
C ARG A 468 3.90 -52.88 2.62
N SER A 469 4.64 -52.31 3.56
CA SER A 469 5.49 -53.06 4.50
C SER A 469 4.71 -53.44 5.77
N GLU A 470 5.13 -54.51 6.46
CA GLU A 470 4.49 -54.96 7.70
C GLU A 470 4.64 -53.93 8.82
N MET A 471 5.81 -53.29 8.89
CA MET A 471 6.12 -52.21 9.81
C MET A 471 6.33 -50.92 9.02
N CYS A 472 5.81 -49.81 9.53
CA CYS A 472 5.90 -48.48 8.91
C CYS A 472 6.22 -47.44 9.98
N SER A 473 7.11 -46.52 9.63
CA SER A 473 7.40 -45.31 10.40
C SER A 473 6.68 -44.09 9.78
N ILE A 474 6.55 -43.00 10.54
CA ILE A 474 6.02 -41.72 10.02
C ILE A 474 6.82 -41.28 8.80
N ARG A 475 8.14 -41.40 8.83
CA ARG A 475 9.02 -41.07 7.70
C ARG A 475 8.65 -41.82 6.44
N SER A 476 8.38 -43.12 6.56
CA SER A 476 7.97 -43.93 5.40
C SER A 476 6.59 -43.53 4.88
N ILE A 477 5.65 -43.19 5.75
CA ILE A 477 4.32 -42.70 5.40
C ILE A 477 4.41 -41.36 4.68
N VAL A 478 5.10 -40.38 5.22
CA VAL A 478 5.23 -39.04 4.61
C VAL A 478 5.95 -39.11 3.27
N SER A 479 6.97 -39.97 3.15
CA SER A 479 7.67 -40.21 1.88
C SER A 479 6.72 -40.71 0.78
N HIS A 480 5.76 -41.58 1.08
CA HIS A 480 4.75 -42.07 0.14
C HIS A 480 3.59 -41.08 -0.06
N THR A 481 3.40 -40.14 0.85
CA THR A 481 2.35 -39.10 0.77
C THR A 481 2.84 -37.85 0.00
N ALA A 482 4.09 -37.80 -0.40
CA ALA A 482 4.74 -36.62 -0.99
C ALA A 482 3.98 -36.01 -2.18
N GLU A 483 3.32 -36.83 -3.02
CA GLU A 483 2.52 -36.37 -4.16
C GLU A 483 1.11 -35.90 -3.77
N SER A 484 0.66 -36.19 -2.53
CA SER A 484 -0.69 -35.90 -2.01
C SER A 484 -0.69 -35.13 -0.71
N LYS A 485 0.36 -34.32 -0.44
CA LYS A 485 0.48 -33.47 0.76
C LYS A 485 -0.71 -32.55 0.95
N THR A 486 -1.23 -31.99 -0.14
CA THR A 486 -2.40 -31.11 -0.12
C THR A 486 -3.66 -31.85 0.34
N ASP A 487 -3.88 -33.10 -0.12
CA ASP A 487 -5.00 -33.92 0.32
C ASP A 487 -4.90 -34.27 1.80
N PHE A 488 -3.68 -34.55 2.27
CA PHE A 488 -3.41 -34.74 3.70
C PHE A 488 -3.84 -33.51 4.48
N MET A 489 -3.36 -32.32 4.10
CA MET A 489 -3.69 -31.07 4.78
C MET A 489 -5.19 -30.75 4.73
N TYR A 490 -5.87 -30.98 3.60
CA TYR A 490 -7.34 -30.87 3.55
C TYR A 490 -8.01 -31.78 4.57
N SER A 491 -7.55 -33.03 4.71
CA SER A 491 -8.14 -33.95 5.70
C SER A 491 -7.92 -33.50 7.14
N VAL A 492 -6.76 -32.92 7.46
CA VAL A 492 -6.47 -32.31 8.77
C VAL A 492 -7.44 -31.17 9.09
N ILE A 493 -7.67 -30.28 8.12
CA ILE A 493 -8.55 -29.12 8.30
C ILE A 493 -10.02 -29.54 8.41
N LEU A 494 -10.48 -30.43 7.55
CA LEU A 494 -11.88 -30.88 7.50
C LEU A 494 -12.29 -31.70 8.72
N ASN A 495 -11.35 -32.42 9.34
CA ASN A 495 -11.60 -33.18 10.57
C ASN A 495 -11.26 -32.38 11.86
N ASP A 496 -11.01 -31.05 11.72
CA ASP A 496 -10.72 -30.12 12.82
C ASP A 496 -9.51 -30.51 13.70
N LEU A 497 -8.51 -31.15 13.09
CA LEU A 497 -7.30 -31.63 13.77
C LEU A 497 -6.15 -30.62 13.76
N ALA A 498 -6.32 -29.47 13.10
CA ALA A 498 -5.25 -28.50 12.87
C ALA A 498 -4.59 -28.00 14.17
N GLU A 499 -5.36 -27.75 15.24
CA GLU A 499 -4.81 -27.31 16.53
C GLU A 499 -4.08 -28.46 17.26
N ALA A 500 -4.65 -29.67 17.25
CA ALA A 500 -4.04 -30.85 17.89
C ALA A 500 -2.74 -31.26 17.20
N MET A 501 -2.64 -31.06 15.89
CA MET A 501 -1.48 -31.42 15.08
C MET A 501 -0.51 -30.25 14.86
N LEU A 502 -0.75 -29.06 15.43
CA LEU A 502 0.12 -27.90 15.25
C LEU A 502 1.49 -28.12 15.91
N PRO A 503 2.60 -28.18 15.16
CA PRO A 503 3.94 -28.36 15.73
C PRO A 503 4.32 -27.21 16.65
N ASP A 504 5.12 -27.52 17.68
CA ASP A 504 5.48 -26.54 18.72
C ASP A 504 6.32 -25.38 18.15
N TYR A 505 7.20 -25.66 17.20
CA TYR A 505 8.02 -24.62 16.57
C TYR A 505 7.18 -23.56 15.84
N ILE A 506 6.07 -23.92 15.21
CA ILE A 506 5.15 -22.98 14.57
C ILE A 506 4.34 -22.23 15.63
N LYS A 507 3.80 -22.95 16.61
CA LYS A 507 2.97 -22.38 17.68
C LYS A 507 3.73 -21.29 18.44
N GLU A 508 4.94 -21.60 18.89
CA GLU A 508 5.78 -20.66 19.65
C GLU A 508 6.17 -19.43 18.81
N ALA A 509 6.49 -19.63 17.54
CA ALA A 509 6.82 -18.54 16.63
C ALA A 509 5.63 -17.60 16.40
N LEU A 510 4.41 -18.13 16.23
CA LEU A 510 3.19 -17.32 16.10
C LEU A 510 2.85 -16.56 17.38
N LEU A 511 3.02 -17.18 18.55
CA LEU A 511 2.86 -16.53 19.86
C LEU A 511 3.90 -15.42 20.08
N TRP A 512 5.15 -15.62 19.62
CA TRP A 512 6.16 -14.58 19.66
C TRP A 512 5.80 -13.41 18.70
N LEU A 513 5.30 -13.72 17.52
CA LEU A 513 4.89 -12.69 16.56
C LEU A 513 3.72 -11.85 17.09
N MET A 514 2.82 -12.48 17.84
CA MET A 514 1.63 -11.83 18.41
C MET A 514 2.00 -10.72 19.41
N LYS A 515 3.01 -10.95 20.26
CA LYS A 515 3.55 -9.97 21.24
C LYS A 515 4.17 -8.77 20.53
#